data_44850c87b229f71f4247427b67a0b6b6
#
_entry.id   44850c87b229f71f4247427b67a0b6b6
#
_cell.length_a   1.000
_cell.length_b   1.000
_cell.length_c   1.000
_cell.angle_alpha   90.00
_cell.angle_beta   90.00
_cell.angle_gamma   90.00
#
_symmetry.space_group_name_H-M   'P 1'
#
loop_
_entity.id
_entity.type
_entity.pdbx_description
1 polymer ?
#
loop_
_entity_poly.entity_id
_entity_poly.type
_entity_poly.pdbx_seq_one_letter_code
_entity_poly.pdbx_strand_id
1 'polypeptide(L)'
;MPKDKRSKAPGPLPPAPKPTTVAPSWPAFKPSLPVIDLTFESLVQDKVVVLRSFFPRSLCRDYVSFLRDLPLVTTPGKPKRGDAVRVNDRFQIDDARFADRLWSETGLKELLLNSDDVAHLWWVLLLP
;
A
#
# COMPACT_ATOMS: atom_id res chain seq x y z
N MET A 1 8.74 -37.92 -41.66
CA MET A 1 9.58 -37.41 -40.56
C MET A 1 9.05 -36.03 -40.14
N PRO A 2 8.46 -35.88 -38.95
CA PRO A 2 7.97 -34.59 -38.48
C PRO A 2 9.14 -33.74 -37.96
N LYS A 3 9.21 -32.49 -38.39
CA LYS A 3 10.20 -31.50 -37.89
C LYS A 3 9.85 -31.03 -36.49
N ASP A 4 10.74 -31.32 -35.55
CA ASP A 4 10.73 -30.76 -34.21
C ASP A 4 10.76 -29.23 -34.22
N LYS A 5 9.65 -28.59 -33.82
CA LYS A 5 9.61 -27.17 -33.50
C LYS A 5 10.21 -26.98 -32.11
N ARG A 6 11.50 -26.69 -32.03
CA ARG A 6 12.15 -26.19 -30.83
C ARG A 6 11.37 -24.97 -30.31
N SER A 7 10.71 -25.14 -29.21
CA SER A 7 10.07 -24.03 -28.46
C SER A 7 11.16 -23.09 -27.95
N LYS A 8 11.15 -21.86 -28.46
CA LYS A 8 12.04 -20.78 -28.02
C LYS A 8 11.71 -20.48 -26.54
N ALA A 9 12.70 -20.63 -25.68
CA ALA A 9 12.57 -20.30 -24.26
C ALA A 9 12.09 -18.83 -24.07
N PRO A 10 11.18 -18.55 -23.14
CA PRO A 10 10.75 -17.19 -22.85
C PRO A 10 11.93 -16.36 -22.36
N GLY A 11 12.12 -15.19 -22.99
CA GLY A 11 13.17 -14.24 -22.59
C GLY A 11 13.02 -13.79 -21.12
N PRO A 12 14.11 -13.26 -20.52
CA PRO A 12 14.08 -12.79 -19.15
C PRO A 12 13.03 -11.70 -18.97
N LEU A 13 12.31 -11.76 -17.83
CA LEU A 13 11.36 -10.74 -17.42
C LEU A 13 12.04 -9.37 -17.38
N PRO A 14 11.37 -8.30 -17.84
CA PRO A 14 11.90 -6.95 -17.67
C PRO A 14 12.18 -6.70 -16.17
N PRO A 15 13.30 -6.03 -15.84
CA PRO A 15 13.65 -5.73 -14.46
C PRO A 15 12.54 -4.91 -13.81
N ALA A 16 12.27 -5.18 -12.54
CA ALA A 16 11.37 -4.37 -11.74
C ALA A 16 11.81 -2.90 -11.79
N PRO A 17 10.89 -1.93 -11.81
CA PRO A 17 11.25 -0.52 -11.79
C PRO A 17 12.16 -0.25 -10.59
N LYS A 18 13.28 0.44 -10.84
CA LYS A 18 14.19 0.84 -9.76
C LYS A 18 13.46 1.80 -8.84
N PRO A 19 13.61 1.67 -7.50
CA PRO A 19 12.99 2.58 -6.57
C PRO A 19 13.43 4.02 -6.89
N THR A 20 12.50 4.94 -6.85
CA THR A 20 12.77 6.38 -7.00
C THR A 20 13.52 6.83 -5.75
N THR A 21 14.68 7.45 -5.92
CA THR A 21 15.54 7.88 -4.81
C THR A 21 15.09 9.18 -4.14
N VAL A 22 14.20 9.92 -4.78
CA VAL A 22 13.71 11.20 -4.28
C VAL A 22 12.25 11.07 -3.86
N ALA A 23 11.97 11.35 -2.59
CA ALA A 23 10.61 11.36 -2.07
C ALA A 23 9.81 12.48 -2.71
N PRO A 24 8.58 12.22 -3.18
CA PRO A 24 7.70 13.26 -3.68
C PRO A 24 7.20 14.16 -2.55
N SER A 25 6.72 15.34 -2.90
CA SER A 25 6.06 16.23 -1.93
C SER A 25 4.66 15.72 -1.62
N TRP A 26 4.54 14.83 -0.64
CA TRP A 26 3.27 14.24 -0.24
C TRP A 26 2.27 15.29 0.24
N PRO A 27 0.99 15.17 -0.09
CA PRO A 27 -0.06 16.01 0.50
C PRO A 27 -0.04 15.93 2.03
N ALA A 28 -0.35 17.05 2.68
CA ALA A 28 -0.50 17.08 4.13
C ALA A 28 -1.76 16.33 4.56
N PHE A 29 -1.74 15.74 5.76
CA PHE A 29 -2.93 15.13 6.37
C PHE A 29 -3.86 16.22 6.91
N LYS A 30 -4.71 16.77 6.01
CA LYS A 30 -5.69 17.79 6.33
C LYS A 30 -7.09 17.37 5.86
N PRO A 31 -8.14 17.62 6.65
CA PRO A 31 -8.13 18.07 8.07
C PRO A 31 -7.40 17.10 8.99
N SER A 32 -7.18 17.49 10.25
CA SER A 32 -6.60 16.58 11.26
C SER A 32 -7.37 15.26 11.31
N LEU A 33 -6.68 14.14 11.41
CA LEU A 33 -7.27 12.81 11.41
C LEU A 33 -7.24 12.18 12.82
N PRO A 34 -8.26 11.42 13.19
CA PRO A 34 -9.51 11.20 12.46
C PRO A 34 -10.43 12.41 12.54
N VAL A 35 -11.36 12.53 11.60
CA VAL A 35 -12.36 13.62 11.58
C VAL A 35 -13.55 13.33 12.48
N ILE A 36 -13.80 12.05 12.73
CA ILE A 36 -14.91 11.54 13.54
C ILE A 36 -14.39 10.43 14.47
N ASP A 37 -15.14 10.13 15.50
CA ASP A 37 -14.86 8.96 16.34
C ASP A 37 -14.99 7.69 15.51
N LEU A 38 -13.92 6.90 15.49
CA LEU A 38 -13.83 5.68 14.69
C LEU A 38 -13.88 4.45 15.60
N THR A 39 -14.50 3.41 15.06
CA THR A 39 -14.48 2.08 15.67
C THR A 39 -13.72 1.11 14.79
N PHE A 40 -13.09 0.12 15.42
CA PHE A 40 -12.49 -0.99 14.71
C PHE A 40 -13.55 -1.98 14.28
N GLU A 41 -13.44 -2.45 13.04
CA GLU A 41 -14.20 -3.58 12.52
C GLU A 41 -13.24 -4.74 12.34
N SER A 42 -13.37 -5.76 13.19
CA SER A 42 -12.60 -7.00 13.02
C SER A 42 -13.22 -7.84 11.91
N LEU A 43 -12.53 -7.98 10.78
CA LEU A 43 -12.96 -8.85 9.68
C LEU A 43 -12.48 -10.28 9.88
N VAL A 44 -11.29 -10.45 10.42
CA VAL A 44 -10.70 -11.74 10.78
C VAL A 44 -10.04 -11.56 12.12
N GLN A 45 -10.52 -12.29 13.12
CA GLN A 45 -10.01 -12.19 14.47
C GLN A 45 -8.48 -12.29 14.49
N ASP A 46 -7.84 -11.37 15.20
CA ASP A 46 -6.39 -11.26 15.42
C ASP A 46 -5.54 -11.13 14.15
N LYS A 47 -6.16 -10.88 12.99
CA LYS A 47 -5.44 -10.81 11.71
C LYS A 47 -5.77 -9.60 10.86
N VAL A 48 -7.05 -9.23 10.78
CA VAL A 48 -7.50 -8.15 9.90
C VAL A 48 -8.51 -7.27 10.62
N VAL A 49 -8.14 -6.01 10.79
CA VAL A 49 -9.02 -4.97 11.30
C VAL A 49 -9.14 -3.85 10.27
N VAL A 50 -10.28 -3.21 10.23
CA VAL A 50 -10.57 -2.11 9.31
C VAL A 50 -10.99 -0.88 10.09
N LEU A 51 -10.39 0.24 9.77
CA LEU A 51 -10.81 1.58 10.19
C LEU A 51 -11.56 2.24 9.03
N ARG A 52 -12.90 2.17 9.06
CA ARG A 52 -13.70 2.81 8.01
C ARG A 52 -13.69 4.31 8.20
N SER A 53 -13.69 5.03 7.06
CA SER A 53 -13.77 6.50 7.03
C SER A 53 -12.62 7.23 7.74
N PHE A 54 -11.48 6.57 7.96
CA PHE A 54 -10.29 7.21 8.52
C PHE A 54 -9.81 8.39 7.65
N PHE A 55 -9.80 8.19 6.33
CA PHE A 55 -9.51 9.26 5.38
C PHE A 55 -10.81 9.94 4.90
N PRO A 56 -11.01 11.24 5.19
CA PRO A 56 -12.15 11.96 4.68
C PRO A 56 -12.08 12.12 3.16
N ARG A 57 -13.25 12.33 2.54
CA ARG A 57 -13.37 12.41 1.07
C ARG A 57 -12.47 13.48 0.45
N SER A 58 -12.27 14.61 1.12
CA SER A 58 -11.39 15.69 0.66
C SER A 58 -9.94 15.19 0.53
N LEU A 59 -9.43 14.55 1.58
CA LEU A 59 -8.08 14.01 1.60
C LEU A 59 -7.90 12.91 0.55
N CYS A 60 -8.87 11.99 0.42
CA CYS A 60 -8.83 10.97 -0.63
C CYS A 60 -8.74 11.58 -2.02
N ARG A 61 -9.51 12.65 -2.30
CA ARG A 61 -9.47 13.35 -3.57
C ARG A 61 -8.11 13.98 -3.83
N ASP A 62 -7.52 14.63 -2.82
CA ASP A 62 -6.23 15.29 -2.94
C ASP A 62 -5.11 14.28 -3.20
N TYR A 63 -5.14 13.13 -2.52
CA TYR A 63 -4.21 12.03 -2.77
C TYR A 63 -4.40 11.40 -4.15
N VAL A 64 -5.63 11.19 -4.60
CA VAL A 64 -5.90 10.65 -5.96
C VAL A 64 -5.36 11.60 -7.02
N SER A 65 -5.56 12.91 -6.87
CA SER A 65 -4.99 13.91 -7.79
C SER A 65 -3.46 13.86 -7.79
N PHE A 66 -2.86 13.87 -6.62
CA PHE A 66 -1.41 13.78 -6.46
C PHE A 66 -0.83 12.49 -7.08
N LEU A 67 -1.44 11.34 -6.81
CA LEU A 67 -0.97 10.04 -7.32
C LEU A 67 -1.03 9.94 -8.84
N ARG A 68 -1.96 10.65 -9.50
CA ARG A 68 -2.04 10.70 -10.96
C ARG A 68 -0.87 11.41 -11.61
N ASP A 69 -0.24 12.34 -10.89
CA ASP A 69 0.88 13.16 -11.38
C ASP A 69 2.24 12.49 -11.13
N LEU A 70 2.26 11.34 -10.42
CA LEU A 70 3.48 10.58 -10.20
C LEU A 70 3.96 9.87 -11.48
N PRO A 71 5.27 9.63 -11.63
CA PRO A 71 5.83 8.89 -12.74
C PRO A 71 5.53 7.39 -12.60
N LEU A 72 4.29 7.02 -12.88
CA LEU A 72 3.83 5.65 -12.78
C LEU A 72 4.41 4.79 -13.90
N VAL A 73 4.72 3.55 -13.58
CA VAL A 73 5.18 2.54 -14.53
C VAL A 73 4.14 1.43 -14.61
N THR A 74 3.58 1.24 -15.81
CA THR A 74 2.60 0.18 -16.02
C THR A 74 3.29 -1.19 -16.01
N THR A 75 2.79 -2.11 -15.23
CA THR A 75 3.29 -3.50 -15.23
C THR A 75 2.92 -4.20 -16.53
N PRO A 76 3.85 -4.93 -17.17
CA PRO A 76 3.56 -5.62 -18.41
C PRO A 76 2.50 -6.71 -18.21
N GLY A 77 1.45 -6.64 -19.03
CA GLY A 77 0.29 -7.53 -18.96
C GLY A 77 0.47 -8.92 -19.61
N LYS A 78 1.69 -9.48 -19.61
CA LYS A 78 1.93 -10.83 -20.13
C LYS A 78 2.18 -11.81 -18.98
N PRO A 79 1.12 -12.45 -18.43
CA PRO A 79 1.27 -13.44 -17.39
C PRO A 79 1.91 -14.71 -17.95
N LYS A 80 2.56 -15.47 -17.07
CA LYS A 80 2.90 -16.86 -17.38
C LYS A 80 1.62 -17.68 -17.47
N ARG A 81 1.71 -18.84 -18.16
CA ARG A 81 0.57 -19.78 -18.25
C ARG A 81 0.12 -20.18 -16.84
N GLY A 82 -1.14 -19.88 -16.51
CA GLY A 82 -1.72 -20.16 -15.19
C GLY A 82 -1.76 -18.96 -14.24
N ASP A 83 -1.06 -17.86 -14.55
CA ASP A 83 -1.12 -16.66 -13.74
C ASP A 83 -2.28 -15.75 -14.17
N ALA A 84 -2.84 -15.00 -13.22
CA ALA A 84 -3.83 -13.98 -13.53
C ALA A 84 -3.20 -12.81 -14.31
N VAL A 85 -3.91 -12.33 -15.33
CA VAL A 85 -3.54 -11.09 -16.04
C VAL A 85 -3.68 -9.93 -15.08
N ARG A 86 -2.59 -9.22 -14.82
CA ARG A 86 -2.58 -8.00 -14.01
C ARG A 86 -1.98 -6.88 -14.82
N VAL A 87 -2.76 -5.83 -15.02
CA VAL A 87 -2.29 -4.57 -15.58
C VAL A 87 -2.55 -3.50 -14.54
N ASN A 88 -1.51 -2.97 -13.94
CA ASN A 88 -1.59 -1.91 -12.95
C ASN A 88 -0.41 -0.97 -13.08
N ASP A 89 -0.66 0.30 -12.80
CA ASP A 89 0.38 1.30 -12.72
C ASP A 89 1.01 1.25 -11.33
N ARG A 90 2.32 1.36 -11.29
CA ARG A 90 3.11 1.27 -10.05
C ARG A 90 4.04 2.45 -9.89
N PHE A 91 4.07 2.97 -8.69
CA PHE A 91 5.12 3.82 -8.17
C PHE A 91 5.73 3.13 -6.96
N GLN A 92 7.04 3.12 -6.87
CA GLN A 92 7.74 2.52 -5.74
C GLN A 92 8.73 3.53 -5.18
N ILE A 93 8.65 3.75 -3.89
CA ILE A 93 9.55 4.62 -3.16
C ILE A 93 9.81 4.04 -1.78
N ASP A 94 11.02 4.28 -1.27
CA ASP A 94 11.40 4.01 0.10
C ASP A 94 11.42 5.36 0.85
N ASP A 95 10.36 5.63 1.61
CA ASP A 95 10.15 6.88 2.32
C ASP A 95 9.64 6.65 3.74
N ALA A 96 10.59 6.42 4.66
CA ALA A 96 10.29 6.24 6.07
C ALA A 96 9.62 7.48 6.68
N ARG A 97 9.92 8.68 6.20
CA ARG A 97 9.31 9.93 6.72
C ARG A 97 7.82 9.99 6.45
N PHE A 98 7.37 9.47 5.32
CA PHE A 98 5.93 9.39 5.05
C PHE A 98 5.21 8.47 6.04
N ALA A 99 5.80 7.30 6.33
CA ALA A 99 5.25 6.36 7.31
C ALA A 99 5.24 6.98 8.73
N ASP A 100 6.33 7.64 9.13
CA ASP A 100 6.42 8.35 10.41
C ASP A 100 5.35 9.44 10.54
N ARG A 101 5.11 10.21 9.48
CA ARG A 101 4.07 11.23 9.46
C ARG A 101 2.67 10.63 9.60
N LEU A 102 2.39 9.55 8.86
CA LEU A 102 1.11 8.85 8.98
C LEU A 102 0.89 8.35 10.41
N TRP A 103 1.93 7.85 11.06
CA TRP A 103 1.89 7.33 12.41
C TRP A 103 1.77 8.42 13.48
N SER A 104 2.57 9.50 13.38
CA SER A 104 2.73 10.50 14.43
C SER A 104 1.89 11.77 14.23
N GLU A 105 1.59 12.14 12.96
CA GLU A 105 0.82 13.36 12.66
C GLU A 105 -0.69 13.10 12.52
N THR A 106 -1.10 11.84 12.65
CA THR A 106 -2.52 11.46 12.66
C THR A 106 -2.89 10.76 13.95
N GLY A 107 -4.16 10.62 14.25
CA GLY A 107 -4.64 9.85 15.41
C GLY A 107 -4.54 8.33 15.24
N LEU A 108 -3.83 7.83 14.23
CA LEU A 108 -3.73 6.38 13.97
C LEU A 108 -3.08 5.64 15.13
N LYS A 109 -1.98 6.20 15.66
CA LYS A 109 -1.25 5.63 16.78
C LYS A 109 -2.14 5.48 18.02
N GLU A 110 -2.82 6.55 18.39
CA GLU A 110 -3.71 6.59 19.55
C GLU A 110 -4.89 5.62 19.38
N LEU A 111 -5.47 5.57 18.20
CA LEU A 111 -6.54 4.62 17.88
C LEU A 111 -6.09 3.17 18.05
N LEU A 112 -4.91 2.83 17.52
CA LEU A 112 -4.40 1.47 17.60
C LEU A 112 -3.96 1.09 19.03
N LEU A 113 -3.29 1.97 19.76
CA LEU A 113 -2.77 1.67 21.09
C LEU A 113 -3.86 1.64 22.16
N ASN A 114 -4.94 2.40 21.97
CA ASN A 114 -6.03 2.49 22.94
C ASN A 114 -7.19 1.53 22.64
N SER A 115 -7.10 0.74 21.57
CA SER A 115 -8.15 -0.23 21.24
C SER A 115 -7.88 -1.57 21.90
N ASP A 116 -8.86 -2.02 22.71
CA ASP A 116 -8.82 -3.36 23.33
C ASP A 116 -8.78 -4.48 22.28
N ASP A 117 -9.38 -4.26 21.10
CA ASP A 117 -9.44 -5.22 19.99
C ASP A 117 -8.07 -5.56 19.41
N VAL A 118 -7.09 -4.66 19.55
CA VAL A 118 -5.74 -4.83 18.98
C VAL A 118 -4.63 -4.72 20.03
N ALA A 119 -4.94 -4.26 21.25
CA ALA A 119 -3.94 -4.05 22.30
C ALA A 119 -3.14 -5.34 22.61
N HIS A 120 -3.81 -6.48 22.60
CA HIS A 120 -3.18 -7.78 22.86
C HIS A 120 -2.19 -8.20 21.77
N LEU A 121 -2.30 -7.68 20.54
CA LEU A 121 -1.39 -7.99 19.43
C LEU A 121 -0.03 -7.30 19.58
N TRP A 122 0.02 -6.16 20.31
CA TRP A 122 1.26 -5.41 20.48
C TRP A 122 2.21 -6.04 21.51
N TRP A 123 1.69 -6.78 22.47
CA TRP A 123 2.52 -7.49 23.46
C TRP A 123 3.42 -8.55 22.81
N VAL A 124 2.99 -9.12 21.68
CA VAL A 124 3.76 -10.12 20.93
C VAL A 124 4.95 -9.49 20.18
N LEU A 125 4.85 -8.21 19.82
CA LEU A 125 5.90 -7.48 19.08
C LEU A 125 6.95 -6.82 19.99
N LEU A 126 6.68 -6.74 21.29
CA LEU A 126 7.56 -6.11 22.28
C LEU A 126 8.34 -7.13 23.14
N LEU A 127 8.19 -8.42 22.86
CA LEU A 127 9.02 -9.45 23.49
C LEU A 127 10.36 -9.52 22.75
N PRO A 128 11.50 -9.40 23.48
CA PRO A 128 12.84 -9.43 22.92
C PRO A 128 13.20 -10.79 22.33
#